data_137b548c4ae7092da7e1b7695d5380e7
#
_entry.id   137b548c4ae7092da7e1b7695d5380e7
#
_cell.length_a   1.000
_cell.length_b   1.000
_cell.length_c   1.000
_cell.angle_alpha   90.00
_cell.angle_beta   90.00
_cell.angle_gamma   90.00
#
_symmetry.space_group_name_H-M   'P 1'
#
loop_
_entity.id
_entity.type
_entity.pdbx_description
1 polymer ?
#
loop_
_entity_poly.entity_id
_entity_poly.type
_entity_poly.pdbx_seq_one_letter_code
_entity_poly.pdbx_strand_id
1 'polypeptide(L)'
;MASAGLLEQAKQEAWDDEQVVDRVLAGETALYELLMRRYNQRLYRVARAILRDDSEAEDVMQDAFVRAYQHLSDFEGRAKFSTWLTRIA
;
A
#
# COMPACT_ATOMS: atom_id res chain seq x y z
N MET A 1 -8.83 -9.98 18.11
CA MET A 1 -8.84 -8.65 17.56
C MET A 1 -9.32 -8.68 16.13
N ALA A 2 -10.24 -7.79 15.81
CA ALA A 2 -10.91 -7.80 14.51
C ALA A 2 -9.95 -7.62 13.33
N SER A 3 -8.90 -6.78 13.49
CA SER A 3 -7.95 -6.50 12.41
C SER A 3 -7.16 -7.75 11.98
N ALA A 4 -6.77 -8.59 12.92
CA ALA A 4 -6.05 -9.83 12.60
C ALA A 4 -6.94 -10.79 11.82
N GLY A 5 -8.22 -10.88 12.17
CA GLY A 5 -9.17 -11.69 11.43
C GLY A 5 -9.42 -11.21 10.03
N LEU A 6 -9.52 -9.89 9.84
CA LEU A 6 -9.70 -9.29 8.52
C LEU A 6 -8.50 -9.51 7.61
N LEU A 7 -7.29 -9.36 8.14
CA LEU A 7 -6.08 -9.61 7.36
C LEU A 7 -6.01 -11.07 6.91
N GLU A 8 -6.32 -11.98 7.79
CA GLU A 8 -6.32 -13.41 7.48
C GLU A 8 -7.38 -13.75 6.43
N GLN A 9 -8.57 -13.19 6.57
CA GLN A 9 -9.65 -13.37 5.62
C GLN A 9 -9.26 -12.85 4.23
N ALA A 10 -8.66 -11.67 4.18
CA ALA A 10 -8.23 -11.07 2.92
C ALA A 10 -7.21 -11.95 2.20
N LYS A 11 -6.27 -12.54 2.95
CA LYS A 11 -5.27 -13.45 2.39
C LYS A 11 -5.91 -14.73 1.87
N GLN A 12 -6.80 -15.34 2.65
CA GLN A 12 -7.44 -16.59 2.29
C GLN A 12 -8.35 -16.43 1.09
N GLU A 13 -9.07 -15.32 1.01
CA GLU A 13 -9.98 -15.03 -0.10
C GLU A 13 -9.29 -14.40 -1.30
N ALA A 14 -7.97 -14.13 -1.20
CA ALA A 14 -7.17 -13.52 -2.25
C ALA A 14 -7.78 -12.22 -2.76
N TRP A 15 -8.20 -11.35 -1.86
CA TRP A 15 -8.77 -10.06 -2.20
C TRP A 15 -7.81 -9.26 -3.07
N ASP A 16 -8.33 -8.66 -4.14
CA ASP A 16 -7.52 -7.79 -4.98
C ASP A 16 -7.34 -6.42 -4.32
N ASP A 17 -6.45 -5.62 -4.90
CA ASP A 17 -6.10 -4.32 -4.31
C ASP A 17 -7.30 -3.39 -4.21
N GLU A 18 -8.18 -3.38 -5.21
CA GLU A 18 -9.38 -2.53 -5.18
C GLU A 18 -10.30 -2.90 -4.04
N GLN A 19 -10.51 -4.19 -3.81
CA GLN A 19 -11.33 -4.66 -2.69
C GLN A 19 -10.73 -4.21 -1.35
N VAL A 20 -9.41 -4.30 -1.21
CA VAL A 20 -8.73 -3.87 0.00
C VAL A 20 -8.84 -2.36 0.17
N VAL A 21 -8.64 -1.59 -0.89
CA VAL A 21 -8.80 -0.13 -0.85
C VAL A 21 -10.21 0.27 -0.42
N ASP A 22 -11.23 -0.36 -1.02
CA ASP A 22 -12.61 -0.06 -0.67
C ASP A 22 -12.90 -0.33 0.81
N ARG A 23 -12.36 -1.40 1.36
CA ARG A 23 -12.52 -1.74 2.76
C ARG A 23 -11.82 -0.75 3.69
N VAL A 24 -10.62 -0.32 3.31
CA VAL A 24 -9.88 0.69 4.08
C VAL A 24 -10.67 2.00 4.10
N LEU A 25 -11.19 2.42 2.95
CA LEU A 25 -12.00 3.65 2.85
C LEU A 25 -13.32 3.54 3.61
N ALA A 26 -13.84 2.33 3.78
CA ALA A 26 -15.06 2.10 4.55
C ALA A 26 -14.81 2.10 6.07
N GLY A 27 -13.56 2.25 6.51
CA GLY A 27 -13.21 2.34 7.92
C GLY A 27 -12.37 1.17 8.44
N GLU A 28 -12.15 0.13 7.66
CA GLU A 28 -11.33 -1.01 8.06
C GLU A 28 -9.85 -0.70 7.78
N THR A 29 -9.33 0.33 8.44
CA THR A 29 -8.03 0.91 8.16
C THR A 29 -6.86 -0.04 8.40
N ALA A 30 -7.03 -1.03 9.29
CA ALA A 30 -5.99 -2.02 9.54
C ALA A 30 -5.64 -2.83 8.28
N LEU A 31 -6.56 -2.94 7.33
CA LEU A 31 -6.30 -3.64 6.07
C LEU A 31 -5.29 -2.94 5.18
N TYR A 32 -5.00 -1.67 5.44
CA TYR A 32 -3.95 -0.97 4.71
C TYR A 32 -2.59 -1.64 4.87
N GLU A 33 -2.36 -2.28 6.01
CA GLU A 33 -1.13 -3.06 6.24
C GLU A 33 -0.93 -4.13 5.18
N LEU A 34 -2.01 -4.72 4.67
CA LEU A 34 -1.91 -5.73 3.62
C LEU A 34 -1.37 -5.13 2.33
N LEU A 35 -1.80 -3.92 1.97
CA LEU A 35 -1.27 -3.21 0.81
C LEU A 35 0.21 -2.89 0.99
N MET A 36 0.60 -2.44 2.18
CA MET A 36 2.00 -2.17 2.46
C MET A 36 2.85 -3.43 2.33
N ARG A 37 2.39 -4.56 2.86
CA ARG A 37 3.09 -5.83 2.76
C ARG A 37 3.24 -6.32 1.32
N ARG A 38 2.23 -6.08 0.48
CA ARG A 38 2.27 -6.48 -0.93
C ARG A 38 3.30 -5.71 -1.73
N TYR A 39 3.52 -4.44 -1.40
CA TYR A 39 4.28 -3.52 -2.25
C TYR A 39 5.53 -2.94 -1.62
N ASN A 40 5.81 -3.20 -0.34
CA ASN A 40 6.95 -2.59 0.33
C ASN A 40 8.29 -2.92 -0.36
N GLN A 41 8.50 -4.16 -0.75
CA GLN A 41 9.76 -4.54 -1.42
C GLN A 41 9.90 -3.90 -2.78
N ARG A 42 8.82 -3.87 -3.56
CA ARG A 42 8.83 -3.25 -4.89
C ARG A 42 9.15 -1.77 -4.78
N LEU A 43 8.46 -1.09 -3.87
CA LEU A 43 8.66 0.35 -3.70
C LEU A 43 10.06 0.66 -3.17
N TYR A 44 10.55 -0.15 -2.25
CA TYR A 44 11.90 -0.03 -1.74
C TYR A 44 12.93 -0.18 -2.86
N ARG A 45 12.76 -1.16 -3.74
CA ARG A 45 13.69 -1.38 -4.86
C ARG A 45 13.73 -0.19 -5.80
N VAL A 46 12.57 0.40 -6.09
CA VAL A 46 12.50 1.59 -6.94
C VAL A 46 13.25 2.75 -6.29
N ALA A 47 13.00 3.00 -5.02
CA ALA A 47 13.66 4.07 -4.29
C ALA A 47 15.16 3.81 -4.18
N ARG A 48 15.57 2.58 -3.91
CA ARG A 48 16.97 2.20 -3.75
C ARG A 48 17.76 2.36 -5.05
N ALA A 49 17.13 2.07 -6.18
CA ALA A 49 17.76 2.23 -7.48
C ALA A 49 18.09 3.69 -7.79
N ILE A 50 17.32 4.62 -7.24
CA ILE A 50 17.50 6.05 -7.46
C ILE A 50 18.46 6.65 -6.43
N LEU A 51 18.28 6.32 -5.15
CA LEU A 51 18.95 7.01 -4.04
C LEU A 51 20.28 6.40 -3.61
N ARG A 52 20.46 5.11 -3.85
CA ARG A 52 21.68 4.36 -3.49
C ARG A 52 22.05 4.36 -2.00
N ASP A 53 21.11 4.73 -1.14
CA ASP A 53 21.29 4.74 0.30
C ASP A 53 20.09 4.04 0.92
N ASP A 54 20.35 3.03 1.77
CA ASP A 54 19.29 2.21 2.35
C ASP A 54 18.35 3.01 3.24
N SER A 55 18.89 3.90 4.06
CA SER A 55 18.08 4.70 4.97
C SER A 55 17.20 5.69 4.22
N GLU A 56 17.74 6.35 3.21
CA GLU A 56 16.98 7.30 2.40
C GLU A 56 15.89 6.57 1.60
N ALA A 57 16.21 5.39 1.07
CA ALA A 57 15.23 4.60 0.31
C ALA A 57 14.08 4.16 1.20
N GLU A 58 14.38 3.76 2.43
CA GLU A 58 13.35 3.37 3.39
C GLU A 58 12.48 4.55 3.77
N ASP A 59 13.08 5.72 4.00
CA ASP A 59 12.34 6.93 4.33
C ASP A 59 11.39 7.33 3.20
N VAL A 60 11.85 7.26 1.95
CA VAL A 60 11.03 7.56 0.78
C VAL A 60 9.89 6.55 0.66
N MET A 61 10.17 5.27 0.89
CA MET A 61 9.15 4.23 0.85
C MET A 61 8.06 4.49 1.89
N GLN A 62 8.45 4.78 3.13
CA GLN A 62 7.51 5.04 4.21
C GLN A 62 6.68 6.30 3.92
N ASP A 63 7.33 7.35 3.46
CA ASP A 63 6.65 8.60 3.11
C ASP A 63 5.63 8.37 1.99
N ALA A 64 5.98 7.56 1.00
CA ALA A 64 5.07 7.23 -0.10
C ALA A 64 3.81 6.52 0.41
N PHE A 65 3.97 5.57 1.34
CA PHE A 65 2.81 4.89 1.92
C PHE A 65 1.93 5.82 2.73
N VAL A 66 2.53 6.75 3.48
CA VAL A 66 1.76 7.76 4.22
C VAL A 66 0.97 8.65 3.28
N ARG A 67 1.61 9.14 2.22
CA ARG A 67 0.93 9.98 1.21
C ARG A 67 -0.17 9.22 0.50
N ALA A 68 0.09 7.97 0.14
CA ALA A 68 -0.91 7.13 -0.49
C ALA A 68 -2.13 6.93 0.42
N TYR A 69 -1.92 6.74 1.70
CA TYR A 69 -3.00 6.62 2.66
C TYR A 69 -3.85 7.90 2.72
N GLN A 70 -3.18 9.05 2.78
CA GLN A 70 -3.84 10.34 2.83
C GLN A 70 -4.67 10.63 1.59
N HIS A 71 -4.25 10.12 0.44
CA HIS A 71 -4.91 10.33 -0.84
C HIS A 71 -5.63 9.09 -1.37
N LEU A 72 -5.85 8.10 -0.52
CA LEU A 72 -6.42 6.82 -0.95
C LEU A 72 -7.77 6.97 -1.64
N SER A 73 -8.57 7.95 -1.20
CA SER A 73 -9.86 8.23 -1.82
C SER A 73 -9.74 8.73 -3.26
N ASP A 74 -8.55 9.19 -3.66
CA ASP A 74 -8.31 9.62 -5.04
C ASP A 74 -8.00 8.47 -5.98
N PHE A 75 -7.75 7.28 -5.44
CA PHE A 75 -7.53 6.10 -6.26
C PHE A 75 -8.87 5.65 -6.85
N GLU A 76 -9.00 5.76 -8.17
CA GLU A 76 -10.24 5.49 -8.87
C GLU A 76 -10.30 4.12 -9.55
N GLY A 77 -9.25 3.33 -9.43
CA GLY A 77 -9.22 2.01 -10.06
C GLY A 77 -8.95 2.01 -11.55
N ARG A 78 -8.61 3.16 -12.14
CA ARG A 78 -8.31 3.28 -13.57
C ARG A 78 -6.96 2.70 -13.94
N ALA A 79 -6.04 2.67 -12.98
CA ALA A 79 -4.73 2.05 -13.13
C ALA A 79 -4.57 1.05 -12.01
N LYS A 80 -3.58 0.16 -12.14
CA LYS A 80 -3.25 -0.75 -11.05
C LYS A 80 -2.81 0.05 -9.83
N PHE A 81 -3.15 -0.45 -8.64
CA PHE A 81 -2.75 0.20 -7.40
C PHE A 81 -1.23 0.42 -7.34
N SER A 82 -0.44 -0.56 -7.78
CA SER A 82 1.01 -0.45 -7.79
C SER A 82 1.50 0.71 -8.67
N THR A 83 0.86 0.94 -9.79
CA THR A 83 1.18 2.06 -10.69
C THR A 83 0.85 3.39 -10.02
N TRP A 84 -0.32 3.49 -9.44
CA TRP A 84 -0.76 4.69 -8.75
C TRP A 84 0.15 5.02 -7.55
N LEU A 85 0.50 4.00 -6.77
CA LEU A 85 1.40 4.15 -5.62
C LEU A 85 2.78 4.66 -6.05
N THR A 86 3.31 4.12 -7.15
CA THR A 86 4.61 4.54 -7.66
C THR A 86 4.59 5.99 -8.12
N ARG A 87 3.49 6.46 -8.69
CA ARG A 87 3.34 7.87 -9.09
C ARG A 87 3.33 8.82 -7.90
N ILE A 88 2.78 8.37 -6.77
CA ILE A 88 2.78 9.18 -5.54
C ILE A 88 4.19 9.28 -4.95
N ALA A 89 4.95 8.20 -5.08
CA ALA A 89 6.35 8.21 -4.65
C ALA A 89 7.20 9.02 -5.63
#